data_f205b2db37f464f0cdd5d53c02b113fc
#
_entry.id   f205b2db37f464f0cdd5d53c02b113fc
#
_cell.length_a   1.000
_cell.length_b   1.000
_cell.length_c   1.000
_cell.angle_alpha   90.00
_cell.angle_beta   90.00
_cell.angle_gamma   90.00
#
_symmetry.space_group_name_H-M   'P 1'
#
loop_
_entity.id
_entity.type
_entity.pdbx_description
1 polymer ?
#
loop_
_entity_poly.entity_id
_entity_poly.type
_entity_poly.pdbx_seq_one_letter_code
_entity_poly.pdbx_strand_id
1 'polypeptide(L)'
;MPSSKDDHKAQPKQERRLGGSRAVLFVYAMEGLESMSFVANMVSLVTYFHGYMNFSLTKSATTLTNFTGTAFLLALFGGFISDTYLSRFKTCVLFGCIELLGLAILAIQAHAHQLRPKPCVGVAPNLVNQCDDADGTQVAILFTGLYLFACGTGGVKAALPSLGADQFDERDPKEAAKFSSFFNWFLFSLTVGSIIGVTFIVWISTNQGWDWSFGVCTIAVLFATVFVIMGKSLYRHNVFVAAIHNRNLPKPEMADQLHEIHDREAGLDTEILKRTDQFRFLDRAAITRTACDGRASTSINPGPWRLCTVTQVEETKILLRMLPIIVSTLFMNTCLAQLQTFCIQQSTTMDRNLFGFKVPGPSLPVIPLVFMFILVPIYDRVFIPIARKITGIPTGIRQLQRIGVGLVLSAVSMAVAAVVETKRKSVAVEHNMVDSIEPLPMSVFWLGFQYAIFGAADMFTLVGLLDFFYAESSAGMKSLSTAISWCSIAFGYFLSSLVVEIVNKVSGGWLASNNLNRDKLNYFYWLLAGISVLNFGFYLACASWYRYKEVEIKQVEDCSDVDTRGKKKVEMVRV
;
A
#
# COMPACT_ATOMS: atom_id res chain seq x y z
N MET A 1 75.96 5.58 3.83
CA MET A 1 74.75 6.35 4.19
C MET A 1 73.59 5.89 3.28
N PRO A 2 72.64 5.11 3.70
CA PRO A 2 71.45 4.79 2.93
C PRO A 2 70.24 5.61 3.42
N SER A 3 69.53 6.17 2.43
CA SER A 3 68.36 6.97 2.53
C SER A 3 67.16 6.14 3.02
N SER A 4 66.55 6.60 4.09
CA SER A 4 65.26 6.12 4.62
C SER A 4 64.14 6.43 3.60
N LYS A 5 63.46 5.38 3.10
CA LYS A 5 62.18 5.50 2.42
C LYS A 5 61.09 5.35 3.47
N ASP A 6 60.40 6.44 3.75
CA ASP A 6 59.16 6.47 4.51
C ASP A 6 58.05 5.77 3.70
N ASP A 7 57.75 4.55 4.08
CA ASP A 7 56.54 3.81 3.65
C ASP A 7 55.32 4.38 4.39
N HIS A 8 54.71 5.43 3.86
CA HIS A 8 53.34 5.80 4.23
C HIS A 8 52.39 4.74 3.74
N LYS A 9 52.14 3.74 4.58
CA LYS A 9 50.97 2.85 4.46
C LYS A 9 49.72 3.73 4.53
N ALA A 10 49.15 4.06 3.36
CA ALA A 10 47.78 4.60 3.26
C ALA A 10 46.81 3.59 3.88
N GLN A 11 46.24 3.93 5.03
CA GLN A 11 45.13 3.17 5.60
C GLN A 11 43.99 3.12 4.57
N PRO A 12 43.42 1.94 4.27
CA PRO A 12 42.29 1.87 3.36
C PRO A 12 41.15 2.72 3.95
N LYS A 13 40.72 3.76 3.21
CA LYS A 13 39.53 4.53 3.52
C LYS A 13 38.39 3.52 3.68
N GLN A 14 37.86 3.42 4.88
CA GLN A 14 36.69 2.61 5.22
C GLN A 14 35.57 3.10 4.31
N GLU A 15 35.29 2.38 3.23
CA GLU A 15 34.17 2.66 2.33
C GLU A 15 32.89 2.72 3.19
N ARG A 16 32.23 3.87 3.20
CA ARG A 16 30.95 4.04 3.86
C ARG A 16 30.00 3.05 3.21
N ARG A 17 29.62 1.98 3.92
CA ARG A 17 28.59 1.05 3.46
C ARG A 17 27.30 1.84 3.27
N LEU A 18 26.90 2.05 2.01
CA LEU A 18 25.63 2.67 1.63
C LEU A 18 24.49 1.65 1.83
N GLY A 19 23.29 2.13 2.18
CA GLY A 19 22.10 1.31 2.37
C GLY A 19 21.99 0.65 3.74
N GLY A 20 21.26 -0.47 3.79
CA GLY A 20 21.02 -1.26 4.99
C GLY A 20 20.06 -0.62 6.00
N SER A 21 20.01 -1.18 7.21
CA SER A 21 19.02 -0.81 8.25
C SER A 21 19.01 0.67 8.63
N ARG A 22 20.13 1.41 8.48
CA ARG A 22 20.20 2.84 8.83
C ARG A 22 19.46 3.71 7.80
N ALA A 23 19.57 3.37 6.52
CA ALA A 23 18.87 4.08 5.46
C ALA A 23 17.35 3.86 5.56
N VAL A 24 16.93 2.66 5.91
CA VAL A 24 15.52 2.28 6.03
C VAL A 24 14.80 2.98 7.17
N LEU A 25 15.50 3.41 8.24
CA LEU A 25 14.89 4.19 9.33
C LEU A 25 14.24 5.49 8.83
N PHE A 26 14.83 6.14 7.84
CA PHE A 26 14.25 7.35 7.24
C PHE A 26 13.00 7.03 6.43
N VAL A 27 12.94 5.86 5.80
CA VAL A 27 11.76 5.36 5.08
C VAL A 27 10.62 5.08 6.07
N TYR A 28 10.92 4.40 7.19
CA TYR A 28 9.92 4.13 8.24
C TYR A 28 9.41 5.43 8.87
N ALA A 29 10.28 6.41 9.12
CA ALA A 29 9.87 7.70 9.68
C ALA A 29 8.93 8.44 8.71
N MET A 30 9.23 8.44 7.40
CA MET A 30 8.35 9.02 6.39
C MET A 30 7.01 8.31 6.35
N GLU A 31 6.99 6.97 6.29
CA GLU A 31 5.76 6.19 6.25
C GLU A 31 4.87 6.46 7.47
N GLY A 32 5.46 6.49 8.68
CA GLY A 32 4.70 6.76 9.90
C GLY A 32 4.06 8.15 9.93
N LEU A 33 4.79 9.18 9.51
CA LEU A 33 4.29 10.56 9.51
C LEU A 33 3.27 10.82 8.38
N GLU A 34 3.49 10.24 7.19
CA GLU A 34 2.52 10.31 6.09
C GLU A 34 1.23 9.57 6.46
N SER A 35 1.35 8.35 6.99
CA SER A 35 0.18 7.56 7.40
C SER A 35 -0.60 8.20 8.54
N MET A 36 0.07 8.91 9.46
CA MET A 36 -0.59 9.72 10.48
C MET A 36 -1.52 10.76 9.86
N SER A 37 -1.03 11.47 8.85
CA SER A 37 -1.80 12.50 8.15
C SER A 37 -2.91 11.90 7.29
N PHE A 38 -2.58 10.91 6.45
CA PHE A 38 -3.54 10.32 5.51
C PHE A 38 -4.70 9.61 6.21
N VAL A 39 -4.41 8.73 7.18
CA VAL A 39 -5.43 7.93 7.86
C VAL A 39 -6.32 8.79 8.75
N ALA A 40 -5.76 9.80 9.44
CA ALA A 40 -6.56 10.76 10.19
C ALA A 40 -7.60 11.46 9.32
N ASN A 41 -7.18 11.92 8.15
CA ASN A 41 -8.08 12.57 7.19
C ASN A 41 -9.09 11.57 6.60
N MET A 42 -8.66 10.36 6.24
CA MET A 42 -9.53 9.34 5.69
C MET A 42 -10.71 8.99 6.62
N VAL A 43 -10.51 9.00 7.93
CA VAL A 43 -11.59 8.65 8.88
C VAL A 43 -12.44 9.86 9.31
N SER A 44 -11.94 11.09 9.18
CA SER A 44 -12.59 12.27 9.76
C SER A 44 -13.12 13.29 8.75
N LEU A 45 -12.67 13.28 7.48
CA LEU A 45 -13.06 14.27 6.47
C LEU A 45 -14.57 14.36 6.19
N VAL A 46 -15.35 13.28 6.41
CA VAL A 46 -16.82 13.34 6.32
C VAL A 46 -17.37 14.42 7.26
N THR A 47 -16.80 14.51 8.48
CA THR A 47 -17.21 15.53 9.46
C THR A 47 -16.85 16.94 8.99
N TYR A 48 -15.70 17.11 8.31
CA TYR A 48 -15.33 18.39 7.71
C TYR A 48 -16.28 18.81 6.59
N PHE A 49 -16.59 17.90 5.67
CA PHE A 49 -17.49 18.18 4.55
C PHE A 49 -18.90 18.53 5.04
N HIS A 50 -19.39 17.77 6.03
CA HIS A 50 -20.73 18.00 6.57
C HIS A 50 -20.80 19.23 7.47
N GLY A 51 -19.85 19.40 8.39
CA GLY A 51 -19.90 20.45 9.42
C GLY A 51 -19.31 21.81 9.01
N TYR A 52 -18.31 21.84 8.09
CA TYR A 52 -17.63 23.06 7.67
C TYR A 52 -18.00 23.50 6.26
N MET A 53 -18.34 22.54 5.37
CA MET A 53 -18.70 22.84 3.98
C MET A 53 -20.19 22.73 3.70
N ASN A 54 -21.00 22.42 4.71
CA ASN A 54 -22.46 22.24 4.63
C ASN A 54 -22.91 21.22 3.55
N PHE A 55 -22.05 20.23 3.23
CA PHE A 55 -22.44 19.19 2.30
C PHE A 55 -23.46 18.25 2.95
N SER A 56 -24.40 17.73 2.15
CA SER A 56 -25.28 16.67 2.62
C SER A 56 -24.45 15.43 3.05
N LEU A 57 -24.97 14.61 3.94
CA LEU A 57 -24.26 13.42 4.44
C LEU A 57 -23.87 12.49 3.29
N THR A 58 -24.77 12.27 2.33
CA THR A 58 -24.51 11.46 1.13
C THR A 58 -23.37 12.05 0.29
N LYS A 59 -23.40 13.37 0.02
CA LYS A 59 -22.34 14.05 -0.74
C LYS A 59 -21.01 13.99 -0.01
N SER A 60 -21.01 14.12 1.32
CA SER A 60 -19.81 14.00 2.16
C SER A 60 -19.20 12.60 2.08
N ALA A 61 -20.01 11.55 2.21
CA ALA A 61 -19.57 10.16 2.11
C ALA A 61 -19.02 9.84 0.70
N THR A 62 -19.73 10.26 -0.35
CA THR A 62 -19.29 10.07 -1.74
C THR A 62 -17.99 10.82 -2.04
N THR A 63 -17.84 12.05 -1.53
CA THR A 63 -16.61 12.84 -1.71
C THR A 63 -15.42 12.16 -1.04
N LEU A 64 -15.60 11.60 0.17
CA LEU A 64 -14.55 10.85 0.86
C LEU A 64 -14.17 9.59 0.08
N THR A 65 -15.14 8.81 -0.38
CA THR A 65 -14.89 7.60 -1.16
C THR A 65 -14.14 7.91 -2.45
N ASN A 66 -14.53 8.98 -3.16
CA ASN A 66 -13.85 9.42 -4.37
C ASN A 66 -12.43 9.90 -4.09
N PHE A 67 -12.21 10.65 -3.02
CA PHE A 67 -10.88 11.09 -2.59
C PHE A 67 -9.97 9.89 -2.29
N THR A 68 -10.43 8.96 -1.45
CA THR A 68 -9.66 7.78 -1.04
C THR A 68 -9.36 6.86 -2.24
N GLY A 69 -10.38 6.59 -3.07
CA GLY A 69 -10.21 5.79 -4.28
C GLY A 69 -9.22 6.43 -5.26
N THR A 70 -9.31 7.77 -5.45
CA THR A 70 -8.39 8.51 -6.32
C THR A 70 -6.96 8.48 -5.78
N ALA A 71 -6.74 8.64 -4.47
CA ALA A 71 -5.42 8.59 -3.87
C ALA A 71 -4.71 7.24 -4.16
N PHE A 72 -5.42 6.13 -3.99
CA PHE A 72 -4.86 4.81 -4.29
C PHE A 72 -4.71 4.53 -5.80
N LEU A 73 -5.59 5.05 -6.66
CA LEU A 73 -5.44 4.92 -8.12
C LEU A 73 -4.25 5.73 -8.64
N LEU A 74 -4.01 6.93 -8.10
CA LEU A 74 -2.87 7.76 -8.46
C LEU A 74 -1.52 7.15 -8.06
N ALA A 75 -1.53 6.11 -7.20
CA ALA A 75 -0.33 5.32 -6.95
C ALA A 75 0.22 4.65 -8.23
N LEU A 76 -0.65 4.24 -9.18
CA LEU A 76 -0.17 3.74 -10.49
C LEU A 76 0.61 4.80 -11.26
N PHE A 77 0.12 6.03 -11.26
CA PHE A 77 0.80 7.14 -11.91
C PHE A 77 2.14 7.44 -11.23
N GLY A 78 2.17 7.46 -9.89
CA GLY A 78 3.40 7.62 -9.10
C GLY A 78 4.42 6.50 -9.36
N GLY A 79 3.96 5.25 -9.41
CA GLY A 79 4.79 4.07 -9.72
C GLY A 79 5.38 4.14 -11.13
N PHE A 80 4.56 4.50 -12.12
CA PHE A 80 5.02 4.67 -13.49
C PHE A 80 6.08 5.78 -13.62
N ILE A 81 5.86 6.94 -12.99
CA ILE A 81 6.84 8.03 -12.98
C ILE A 81 8.13 7.59 -12.29
N SER A 82 8.03 6.88 -11.18
CA SER A 82 9.15 6.40 -10.38
C SER A 82 10.03 5.41 -11.14
N ASP A 83 9.43 4.52 -11.91
CA ASP A 83 10.18 3.48 -12.62
C ASP A 83 10.65 3.94 -14.01
N THR A 84 9.97 4.96 -14.64
CA THR A 84 10.26 5.38 -16.01
C THR A 84 11.10 6.66 -16.10
N TYR A 85 10.79 7.68 -15.30
CA TYR A 85 11.34 9.03 -15.46
C TYR A 85 12.19 9.52 -14.31
N LEU A 86 11.81 9.20 -13.08
CA LEU A 86 12.46 9.68 -11.87
C LEU A 86 13.03 8.51 -11.06
N SER A 87 14.06 8.80 -10.23
CA SER A 87 14.44 7.82 -9.19
C SER A 87 13.39 7.79 -8.08
N ARG A 88 13.23 6.63 -7.42
CA ARG A 88 12.32 6.42 -6.31
C ARG A 88 12.44 7.50 -5.23
N PHE A 89 13.69 7.88 -4.90
CA PHE A 89 13.96 9.00 -4.00
C PHE A 89 13.38 10.33 -4.49
N LYS A 90 13.64 10.70 -5.78
CA LYS A 90 13.12 11.96 -6.34
C LYS A 90 11.59 11.95 -6.42
N THR A 91 11.00 10.80 -6.71
CA THR A 91 9.54 10.62 -6.73
C THR A 91 8.95 10.86 -5.34
N CYS A 92 9.51 10.26 -4.28
CA CYS A 92 9.05 10.51 -2.91
C CYS A 92 9.12 12.00 -2.53
N VAL A 93 10.22 12.69 -2.90
CA VAL A 93 10.37 14.12 -2.59
C VAL A 93 9.38 14.97 -3.39
N LEU A 94 9.23 14.73 -4.70
CA LEU A 94 8.31 15.49 -5.56
C LEU A 94 6.86 15.34 -5.08
N PHE A 95 6.42 14.12 -4.89
CA PHE A 95 5.03 13.85 -4.47
C PHE A 95 4.79 14.24 -3.01
N GLY A 96 5.79 14.15 -2.14
CA GLY A 96 5.72 14.73 -0.79
C GLY A 96 5.54 16.25 -0.80
N CYS A 97 6.20 16.98 -1.72
CA CYS A 97 5.97 18.42 -1.90
C CYS A 97 4.56 18.73 -2.45
N ILE A 98 4.02 17.89 -3.35
CA ILE A 98 2.65 18.04 -3.86
C ILE A 98 1.63 17.79 -2.73
N GLU A 99 1.87 16.81 -1.88
CA GLU A 99 1.06 16.50 -0.70
C GLU A 99 1.04 17.66 0.29
N LEU A 100 2.21 18.23 0.58
CA LEU A 100 2.34 19.43 1.41
C LEU A 100 1.52 20.60 0.88
N LEU A 101 1.57 20.84 -0.43
CA LEU A 101 0.80 21.91 -1.05
C LEU A 101 -0.70 21.67 -0.89
N GLY A 102 -1.17 20.44 -1.10
CA GLY A 102 -2.57 20.08 -0.91
C GLY A 102 -3.07 20.32 0.51
N LEU A 103 -2.33 19.82 1.52
CA LEU A 103 -2.65 20.02 2.93
C LEU A 103 -2.58 21.48 3.36
N ALA A 104 -1.62 22.25 2.85
CA ALA A 104 -1.53 23.69 3.13
C ALA A 104 -2.74 24.46 2.59
N ILE A 105 -3.23 24.13 1.39
CA ILE A 105 -4.44 24.72 0.82
C ILE A 105 -5.65 24.40 1.71
N LEU A 106 -5.80 23.15 2.17
CA LEU A 106 -6.89 22.74 3.06
C LEU A 106 -6.80 23.45 4.43
N ALA A 107 -5.59 23.61 4.97
CA ALA A 107 -5.38 24.35 6.23
C ALA A 107 -5.77 25.84 6.09
N ILE A 108 -5.38 26.50 4.99
CA ILE A 108 -5.74 27.89 4.69
C ILE A 108 -7.26 28.00 4.52
N GLN A 109 -7.90 27.08 3.80
CA GLN A 109 -9.35 27.07 3.63
C GLN A 109 -10.09 26.91 4.96
N ALA A 110 -9.62 25.98 5.81
CA ALA A 110 -10.22 25.76 7.12
C ALA A 110 -10.04 26.96 8.07
N HIS A 111 -8.95 27.71 7.94
CA HIS A 111 -8.67 28.89 8.75
C HIS A 111 -9.45 30.14 8.28
N ALA A 112 -9.46 30.39 6.98
CA ALA A 112 -10.05 31.60 6.42
C ALA A 112 -11.58 31.49 6.32
N HIS A 113 -12.32 32.26 7.14
CA HIS A 113 -13.79 32.27 7.16
C HIS A 113 -14.42 32.62 5.79
N GLN A 114 -13.73 33.38 4.95
CA GLN A 114 -14.20 33.78 3.62
C GLN A 114 -14.20 32.60 2.62
N LEU A 115 -13.36 31.59 2.86
CA LEU A 115 -13.19 30.42 1.98
C LEU A 115 -14.10 29.24 2.36
N ARG A 116 -15.03 29.43 3.26
CA ARG A 116 -16.01 28.43 3.70
C ARG A 116 -17.41 29.08 3.85
N PRO A 117 -18.49 28.28 3.72
CA PRO A 117 -19.83 28.77 3.93
C PRO A 117 -20.05 29.19 5.39
N LYS A 118 -21.08 29.97 5.64
CA LYS A 118 -21.47 30.39 7.01
C LYS A 118 -21.82 29.13 7.84
N PRO A 119 -21.38 29.04 9.10
CA PRO A 119 -21.67 27.91 9.95
C PRO A 119 -23.18 27.78 10.18
N CYS A 120 -23.70 26.58 10.01
CA CYS A 120 -25.11 26.26 10.19
C CYS A 120 -25.41 26.02 11.68
N VAL A 121 -25.56 27.10 12.48
CA VAL A 121 -25.78 26.99 13.93
C VAL A 121 -27.26 27.08 14.24
N GLY A 122 -27.80 26.15 15.04
CA GLY A 122 -29.18 26.20 15.56
C GLY A 122 -30.24 25.59 14.64
N VAL A 123 -29.87 24.98 13.53
CA VAL A 123 -30.79 24.26 12.62
C VAL A 123 -30.85 22.79 13.02
N ALA A 124 -32.07 22.25 13.19
CA ALA A 124 -32.24 20.83 13.49
C ALA A 124 -31.64 19.97 12.34
N PRO A 125 -31.10 18.78 12.64
CA PRO A 125 -30.47 17.92 11.64
C PRO A 125 -31.34 17.60 10.41
N ASN A 126 -32.66 17.69 10.56
CA ASN A 126 -33.64 17.45 9.50
C ASN A 126 -33.80 18.65 8.53
N LEU A 127 -33.26 19.82 8.87
CA LEU A 127 -33.41 21.07 8.14
C LEU A 127 -32.08 21.60 7.56
N VAL A 128 -31.07 20.73 7.43
CA VAL A 128 -29.76 21.07 6.83
C VAL A 128 -29.88 21.67 5.42
N ASN A 129 -30.98 21.40 4.71
CA ASN A 129 -31.29 22.04 3.41
C ASN A 129 -31.59 23.56 3.48
N GLN A 130 -31.65 24.15 4.67
CA GLN A 130 -31.81 25.60 4.86
C GLN A 130 -30.50 26.34 5.12
N CYS A 131 -29.37 25.61 5.16
CA CYS A 131 -28.04 26.20 5.29
C CYS A 131 -27.54 26.70 3.94
N ASP A 132 -26.75 27.78 3.94
CA ASP A 132 -26.10 28.28 2.73
C ASP A 132 -25.18 27.19 2.17
N ASP A 133 -25.39 26.78 0.93
CA ASP A 133 -24.48 25.85 0.23
C ASP A 133 -23.11 26.51 0.02
N ALA A 134 -22.05 25.70 -0.02
CA ALA A 134 -20.73 26.20 -0.34
C ALA A 134 -20.70 26.76 -1.76
N ASP A 135 -20.16 27.99 -1.92
CA ASP A 135 -20.00 28.67 -3.19
C ASP A 135 -19.04 27.91 -4.13
N GLY A 136 -19.22 28.08 -5.44
CA GLY A 136 -18.40 27.40 -6.45
C GLY A 136 -16.90 27.60 -6.27
N THR A 137 -16.46 28.78 -5.84
CA THR A 137 -15.05 29.08 -5.54
C THR A 137 -14.55 28.31 -4.32
N GLN A 138 -15.36 28.22 -3.26
CA GLN A 138 -15.03 27.47 -2.04
C GLN A 138 -14.91 25.98 -2.33
N VAL A 139 -15.83 25.45 -3.14
CA VAL A 139 -15.81 24.05 -3.61
C VAL A 139 -14.59 23.78 -4.49
N ALA A 140 -14.22 24.70 -5.39
CA ALA A 140 -13.05 24.54 -6.25
C ALA A 140 -11.74 24.50 -5.46
N ILE A 141 -11.57 25.35 -4.45
CA ILE A 141 -10.41 25.34 -3.56
C ILE A 141 -10.33 24.03 -2.77
N LEU A 142 -11.47 23.57 -2.22
CA LEU A 142 -11.56 22.30 -1.52
C LEU A 142 -11.08 21.14 -2.39
N PHE A 143 -11.65 20.98 -3.59
CA PHE A 143 -11.28 19.87 -4.47
C PHE A 143 -9.84 19.99 -4.98
N THR A 144 -9.34 21.21 -5.22
CA THR A 144 -7.93 21.41 -5.57
C THR A 144 -7.01 20.91 -4.45
N GLY A 145 -7.26 21.30 -3.19
CA GLY A 145 -6.50 20.82 -2.04
C GLY A 145 -6.58 19.29 -1.88
N LEU A 146 -7.79 18.74 -1.95
CA LEU A 146 -8.02 17.29 -1.83
C LEU A 146 -7.32 16.47 -2.92
N TYR A 147 -7.41 16.88 -4.18
CA TYR A 147 -6.79 16.09 -5.28
C TYR A 147 -5.29 16.29 -5.35
N LEU A 148 -4.73 17.42 -4.93
CA LEU A 148 -3.28 17.56 -4.73
C LEU A 148 -2.81 16.66 -3.58
N PHE A 149 -3.54 16.63 -2.47
CA PHE A 149 -3.24 15.71 -1.37
C PHE A 149 -3.30 14.24 -1.82
N ALA A 150 -4.37 13.84 -2.53
CA ALA A 150 -4.51 12.50 -3.09
C ALA A 150 -3.37 12.13 -4.05
N CYS A 151 -2.96 13.07 -4.92
CA CYS A 151 -1.87 12.87 -5.87
C CYS A 151 -0.53 12.69 -5.15
N GLY A 152 -0.25 13.53 -4.15
CA GLY A 152 0.95 13.45 -3.34
C GLY A 152 1.07 12.11 -2.61
N THR A 153 0.07 11.78 -1.81
CA THR A 153 -0.02 10.49 -1.09
C THR A 153 0.11 9.29 -2.04
N GLY A 154 -0.61 9.28 -3.17
CA GLY A 154 -0.54 8.17 -4.13
C GLY A 154 0.87 7.96 -4.66
N GLY A 155 1.59 9.03 -5.04
CA GLY A 155 2.95 8.95 -5.53
C GLY A 155 3.95 8.48 -4.47
N VAL A 156 3.82 8.94 -3.23
CA VAL A 156 4.63 8.49 -2.10
C VAL A 156 4.41 7.00 -1.83
N LYS A 157 3.15 6.56 -1.71
CA LYS A 157 2.79 5.15 -1.44
C LYS A 157 3.30 4.18 -2.51
N ALA A 158 3.41 4.62 -3.76
CA ALA A 158 3.97 3.79 -4.83
C ALA A 158 5.49 3.62 -4.72
N ALA A 159 6.22 4.72 -4.44
CA ALA A 159 7.68 4.74 -4.53
C ALA A 159 8.37 4.37 -3.21
N LEU A 160 7.77 4.69 -2.06
CA LEU A 160 8.42 4.58 -0.74
C LEU A 160 8.71 3.13 -0.32
N PRO A 161 7.79 2.14 -0.48
CA PRO A 161 8.09 0.74 -0.14
C PRO A 161 9.25 0.19 -0.96
N SER A 162 9.28 0.50 -2.26
CA SER A 162 10.35 0.07 -3.17
C SER A 162 11.67 0.77 -2.87
N LEU A 163 11.65 2.07 -2.50
CA LEU A 163 12.84 2.80 -2.06
C LEU A 163 13.47 2.13 -0.82
N GLY A 164 12.66 1.73 0.14
CA GLY A 164 13.13 1.08 1.36
C GLY A 164 13.66 -0.33 1.11
N ALA A 165 12.96 -1.12 0.31
CA ALA A 165 13.36 -2.48 -0.04
C ALA A 165 14.71 -2.52 -0.79
N ASP A 166 14.96 -1.57 -1.70
CA ASP A 166 16.22 -1.46 -2.45
C ASP A 166 17.45 -1.16 -1.59
N GLN A 167 17.27 -0.81 -0.32
CA GLN A 167 18.41 -0.55 0.57
C GLN A 167 19.07 -1.82 1.06
N PHE A 168 18.47 -2.98 0.87
CA PHE A 168 19.02 -4.28 1.26
C PHE A 168 19.70 -4.97 0.09
N ASP A 169 20.80 -5.67 0.38
CA ASP A 169 21.49 -6.53 -0.58
C ASP A 169 21.02 -7.98 -0.37
N GLU A 170 20.27 -8.50 -1.32
CA GLU A 170 19.75 -9.87 -1.27
C GLU A 170 20.88 -10.92 -1.37
N ARG A 171 22.10 -10.51 -1.80
CA ARG A 171 23.29 -11.39 -1.92
C ARG A 171 24.01 -11.55 -0.59
N ASP A 172 23.92 -10.58 0.33
CA ASP A 172 24.47 -10.71 1.67
C ASP A 172 23.47 -11.46 2.56
N PRO A 173 23.78 -12.68 3.06
CA PRO A 173 22.87 -13.46 3.89
C PRO A 173 22.36 -12.71 5.13
N LYS A 174 23.16 -11.75 5.65
CA LYS A 174 22.78 -10.92 6.80
C LYS A 174 21.77 -9.82 6.41
N GLU A 175 21.90 -9.25 5.22
CA GLU A 175 20.96 -8.24 4.71
C GLU A 175 19.69 -8.89 4.18
N ALA A 176 19.77 -10.06 3.51
CA ALA A 176 18.63 -10.85 3.08
C ALA A 176 17.72 -11.28 4.26
N ALA A 177 18.33 -11.66 5.40
CA ALA A 177 17.56 -11.95 6.62
C ALA A 177 16.80 -10.73 7.15
N LYS A 178 17.35 -9.51 7.01
CA LYS A 178 16.68 -8.26 7.41
C LYS A 178 15.63 -7.82 6.40
N PHE A 179 15.88 -8.06 5.11
CA PHE A 179 14.91 -7.81 4.05
C PHE A 179 13.62 -8.58 4.27
N SER A 180 13.70 -9.86 4.71
CA SER A 180 12.51 -10.67 5.01
C SER A 180 11.57 -10.06 6.06
N SER A 181 12.09 -9.19 6.94
CA SER A 181 11.33 -8.47 7.96
C SER A 181 10.95 -7.04 7.55
N PHE A 182 11.47 -6.54 6.43
CA PHE A 182 11.31 -5.13 6.04
C PHE A 182 9.84 -4.72 5.93
N PHE A 183 9.03 -5.48 5.17
CA PHE A 183 7.63 -5.14 4.96
C PHE A 183 6.79 -5.26 6.25
N ASN A 184 7.17 -6.13 7.18
CA ASN A 184 6.54 -6.21 8.50
C ASN A 184 6.76 -4.91 9.29
N TRP A 185 8.01 -4.43 9.35
CA TRP A 185 8.35 -3.20 10.04
C TRP A 185 7.85 -1.94 9.33
N PHE A 186 7.73 -1.99 8.00
CA PHE A 186 7.07 -0.95 7.21
C PHE A 186 5.60 -0.82 7.61
N LEU A 187 4.87 -1.94 7.68
CA LEU A 187 3.49 -1.95 8.16
C LEU A 187 3.39 -1.52 9.64
N PHE A 188 4.36 -1.91 10.46
CA PHE A 188 4.39 -1.47 11.86
C PHE A 188 4.49 0.05 11.96
N SER A 189 5.36 0.69 11.16
CA SER A 189 5.49 2.15 11.11
C SER A 189 4.20 2.83 10.63
N LEU A 190 3.57 2.31 9.56
CA LEU A 190 2.27 2.72 9.09
C LEU A 190 1.23 2.67 10.22
N THR A 191 1.19 1.56 10.96
CA THR A 191 0.24 1.34 12.05
C THR A 191 0.44 2.32 13.19
N VAL A 192 1.69 2.58 13.60
CA VAL A 192 2.01 3.58 14.64
C VAL A 192 1.54 4.97 14.23
N GLY A 193 1.88 5.39 13.00
CA GLY A 193 1.42 6.67 12.45
C GLY A 193 -0.11 6.77 12.44
N SER A 194 -0.78 5.71 11.96
CA SER A 194 -2.25 5.66 11.89
C SER A 194 -2.90 5.75 13.27
N ILE A 195 -2.36 5.08 14.30
CA ILE A 195 -2.86 5.18 15.70
C ILE A 195 -2.80 6.62 16.18
N ILE A 196 -1.64 7.28 15.99
CA ILE A 196 -1.48 8.69 16.38
C ILE A 196 -2.46 9.56 15.60
N GLY A 197 -2.63 9.32 14.31
CA GLY A 197 -3.57 10.03 13.46
C GLY A 197 -5.01 9.91 13.95
N VAL A 198 -5.52 8.69 14.12
CA VAL A 198 -6.91 8.42 14.51
C VAL A 198 -7.21 8.87 15.95
N THR A 199 -6.21 8.91 16.82
CA THR A 199 -6.41 9.37 18.20
C THR A 199 -6.17 10.87 18.34
N PHE A 200 -4.95 11.32 18.10
CA PHE A 200 -4.51 12.69 18.39
C PHE A 200 -4.99 13.71 17.36
N ILE A 201 -4.83 13.43 16.05
CA ILE A 201 -5.24 14.38 15.00
C ILE A 201 -6.77 14.48 14.92
N VAL A 202 -7.50 13.36 15.08
CA VAL A 202 -8.97 13.38 15.13
C VAL A 202 -9.46 14.14 16.37
N TRP A 203 -8.76 14.01 17.51
CA TRP A 203 -9.07 14.80 18.70
C TRP A 203 -8.87 16.31 18.44
N ILE A 204 -7.78 16.71 17.80
CA ILE A 204 -7.54 18.11 17.42
C ILE A 204 -8.65 18.62 16.51
N SER A 205 -9.02 17.88 15.46
CA SER A 205 -10.06 18.31 14.52
C SER A 205 -11.41 18.53 15.18
N THR A 206 -11.71 17.75 16.22
CA THR A 206 -12.99 17.78 16.93
C THR A 206 -13.04 18.86 18.01
N ASN A 207 -11.92 19.15 18.70
CA ASN A 207 -11.90 20.01 19.89
C ASN A 207 -11.22 21.37 19.66
N GLN A 208 -10.23 21.46 18.77
CA GLN A 208 -9.45 22.68 18.52
C GLN A 208 -9.81 23.34 17.19
N GLY A 209 -10.30 22.56 16.22
CA GLY A 209 -10.68 23.02 14.89
C GLY A 209 -9.90 22.34 13.77
N TRP A 210 -10.46 22.44 12.57
CA TRP A 210 -9.91 21.79 11.39
C TRP A 210 -8.65 22.48 10.84
N ASP A 211 -8.52 23.78 11.03
CA ASP A 211 -7.31 24.54 10.69
C ASP A 211 -6.08 24.03 11.42
N TRP A 212 -6.19 23.77 12.73
CA TRP A 212 -5.13 23.13 13.52
C TRP A 212 -4.85 21.70 13.07
N SER A 213 -5.90 20.93 12.78
CA SER A 213 -5.75 19.55 12.33
C SER A 213 -4.95 19.45 11.02
N PHE A 214 -5.36 20.20 9.99
CA PHE A 214 -4.63 20.26 8.73
C PHE A 214 -3.25 20.88 8.88
N GLY A 215 -3.07 21.88 9.76
CA GLY A 215 -1.79 22.49 10.06
C GLY A 215 -0.79 21.49 10.63
N VAL A 216 -1.20 20.69 11.62
CA VAL A 216 -0.36 19.62 12.20
C VAL A 216 -0.05 18.55 11.15
N CYS A 217 -1.01 18.13 10.32
CA CYS A 217 -0.76 17.22 9.21
C CYS A 217 0.26 17.78 8.22
N THR A 218 0.17 19.07 7.87
CA THR A 218 1.12 19.75 6.97
C THR A 218 2.54 19.71 7.55
N ILE A 219 2.69 20.02 8.84
CA ILE A 219 3.98 19.98 9.54
C ILE A 219 4.53 18.54 9.57
N ALA A 220 3.67 17.54 9.82
CA ALA A 220 4.09 16.14 9.84
C ALA A 220 4.62 15.68 8.48
N VAL A 221 3.93 15.98 7.38
CA VAL A 221 4.38 15.63 6.02
C VAL A 221 5.62 16.43 5.62
N LEU A 222 5.78 17.66 6.11
CA LEU A 222 7.03 18.42 5.94
C LEU A 222 8.20 17.69 6.58
N PHE A 223 8.07 17.26 7.84
CA PHE A 223 9.11 16.47 8.50
C PHE A 223 9.35 15.13 7.80
N ALA A 224 8.29 14.45 7.34
CA ALA A 224 8.41 13.22 6.57
C ALA A 224 9.28 13.41 5.32
N THR A 225 9.00 14.46 4.55
CA THR A 225 9.76 14.81 3.33
C THR A 225 11.21 15.18 3.67
N VAL A 226 11.43 15.94 4.74
CA VAL A 226 12.78 16.31 5.21
C VAL A 226 13.56 15.06 5.64
N PHE A 227 12.97 14.11 6.35
CA PHE A 227 13.64 12.86 6.74
C PHE A 227 14.11 12.07 5.53
N VAL A 228 13.30 11.93 4.48
CA VAL A 228 13.74 11.26 3.25
C VAL A 228 14.89 12.02 2.58
N ILE A 229 14.84 13.35 2.54
CA ILE A 229 15.93 14.15 1.98
C ILE A 229 17.23 13.96 2.78
N MET A 230 17.16 13.93 4.11
CA MET A 230 18.33 13.66 4.97
C MET A 230 18.94 12.27 4.71
N GLY A 231 18.11 11.28 4.39
CA GLY A 231 18.56 9.93 4.03
C GLY A 231 19.32 9.84 2.70
N LYS A 232 19.30 10.89 1.84
CA LYS A 232 19.90 10.89 0.50
C LYS A 232 21.35 10.40 0.46
N SER A 233 22.16 10.77 1.44
CA SER A 233 23.58 10.39 1.50
C SER A 233 23.84 8.94 1.89
N LEU A 234 22.80 8.23 2.33
CA LEU A 234 22.84 6.84 2.78
C LEU A 234 22.17 5.89 1.78
N TYR A 235 21.31 6.39 0.86
CA TYR A 235 20.59 5.55 -0.09
C TYR A 235 21.52 5.01 -1.18
N ARG A 236 21.33 3.75 -1.55
CA ARG A 236 21.91 3.15 -2.75
C ARG A 236 21.22 3.75 -3.99
N HIS A 237 22.01 4.13 -5.01
CA HIS A 237 21.49 4.66 -6.26
C HIS A 237 21.39 3.54 -7.29
N ASN A 238 20.25 3.42 -7.95
CA ASN A 238 20.06 2.48 -9.05
C ASN A 238 20.79 2.94 -10.31
N VAL A 239 21.45 2.00 -11.00
CA VAL A 239 22.23 2.20 -12.25
C VAL A 239 21.38 2.81 -13.37
N PHE A 240 20.08 2.53 -13.42
CA PHE A 240 19.14 3.10 -14.41
C PHE A 240 19.10 4.63 -14.38
N VAL A 241 19.21 5.25 -13.22
CA VAL A 241 19.21 6.73 -13.11
C VAL A 241 20.48 7.33 -13.74
N ALA A 242 21.62 6.65 -13.59
CA ALA A 242 22.86 7.06 -14.23
C ALA A 242 22.78 6.92 -15.76
N ALA A 243 22.16 5.84 -16.26
CA ALA A 243 21.98 5.62 -17.70
C ALA A 243 21.02 6.66 -18.33
N ILE A 244 19.94 7.02 -17.65
CA ILE A 244 19.01 8.07 -18.11
C ILE A 244 19.66 9.46 -18.03
N HIS A 245 20.44 9.72 -17.00
CA HIS A 245 21.16 11.00 -16.86
C HIS A 245 22.22 11.17 -17.95
N ASN A 246 22.85 10.08 -18.37
CA ASN A 246 23.89 10.04 -19.39
C ASN A 246 23.35 9.79 -20.81
N ARG A 247 22.02 9.80 -21.03
CA ARG A 247 21.40 9.52 -22.33
C ARG A 247 21.86 10.45 -23.49
N ASN A 248 22.37 11.62 -23.16
CA ASN A 248 22.86 12.61 -24.12
C ASN A 248 24.36 12.45 -24.42
N LEU A 249 25.06 11.53 -23.76
CA LEU A 249 26.45 11.22 -24.09
C LEU A 249 26.50 10.34 -25.36
N PRO A 250 27.49 10.52 -26.23
CA PRO A 250 27.67 9.67 -27.39
C PRO A 250 27.81 8.21 -26.95
N LYS A 251 27.20 7.30 -27.68
CA LYS A 251 27.33 5.85 -27.37
C LYS A 251 28.80 5.47 -27.55
N PRO A 252 29.41 4.76 -26.57
CA PRO A 252 30.77 4.28 -26.70
C PRO A 252 30.84 3.30 -27.89
N GLU A 253 31.77 3.57 -28.81
CA GLU A 253 32.01 2.74 -30.00
C GLU A 253 32.94 1.57 -29.72
N MET A 254 33.74 1.64 -28.65
CA MET A 254 34.65 0.59 -28.21
C MET A 254 34.54 0.33 -26.71
N ALA A 255 34.79 -0.93 -26.32
CA ALA A 255 34.74 -1.37 -24.92
C ALA A 255 35.70 -0.58 -24.00
N ASP A 256 36.82 -0.11 -24.53
CA ASP A 256 37.82 0.67 -23.79
C ASP A 256 37.36 2.07 -23.39
N GLN A 257 36.25 2.58 -23.94
CA GLN A 257 35.63 3.85 -23.56
C GLN A 257 34.66 3.72 -22.37
N LEU A 258 34.36 2.50 -21.98
CA LEU A 258 33.61 2.20 -20.77
C LEU A 258 34.58 2.20 -19.59
N HIS A 259 34.16 2.86 -18.49
CA HIS A 259 34.93 2.79 -17.24
C HIS A 259 35.11 1.29 -16.92
N GLU A 260 36.38 0.85 -16.75
CA GLU A 260 36.72 -0.55 -16.45
C GLU A 260 35.90 -1.07 -15.25
N ILE A 261 34.76 -1.61 -15.57
CA ILE A 261 34.07 -2.52 -14.71
C ILE A 261 34.64 -3.88 -15.08
N HIS A 262 35.37 -4.52 -14.17
CA HIS A 262 35.74 -5.91 -14.30
C HIS A 262 34.53 -6.69 -14.79
N ASP A 263 34.69 -7.57 -15.78
CA ASP A 263 33.64 -8.40 -16.39
C ASP A 263 32.70 -9.13 -15.40
N ARG A 264 33.08 -9.14 -14.11
CA ARG A 264 32.29 -9.64 -12.98
C ARG A 264 31.09 -8.75 -12.59
N GLU A 265 31.12 -7.44 -12.85
CA GLU A 265 30.03 -6.52 -12.46
C GLU A 265 29.09 -6.17 -13.62
N ALA A 266 29.56 -6.18 -14.85
CA ALA A 266 28.71 -5.88 -16.02
C ALA A 266 27.65 -6.95 -16.32
N GLY A 267 27.81 -8.17 -15.77
CA GLY A 267 26.85 -9.27 -15.90
C GLY A 267 25.84 -9.42 -14.75
N LEU A 268 25.97 -8.62 -13.67
CA LEU A 268 25.26 -8.85 -12.41
C LEU A 268 23.99 -8.03 -12.22
N ASP A 269 23.80 -6.96 -13.00
CA ASP A 269 22.67 -6.03 -12.80
C ASP A 269 21.55 -6.15 -13.84
N THR A 270 21.73 -6.94 -14.89
CA THR A 270 20.65 -7.26 -15.82
C THR A 270 20.05 -8.62 -15.44
N GLU A 271 18.90 -8.61 -14.76
CA GLU A 271 18.07 -9.81 -14.60
C GLU A 271 17.68 -10.33 -15.99
N ILE A 272 18.33 -11.37 -16.45
CA ILE A 272 17.93 -12.05 -17.69
C ILE A 272 16.80 -13.00 -17.32
N LEU A 273 15.58 -12.61 -17.67
CA LEU A 273 14.40 -13.44 -17.46
C LEU A 273 14.36 -14.56 -18.49
N LYS A 274 14.24 -15.82 -18.02
CA LYS A 274 14.00 -16.96 -18.90
C LYS A 274 12.64 -16.84 -19.56
N ARG A 275 12.59 -17.13 -20.86
CA ARG A 275 11.34 -17.28 -21.60
C ARG A 275 10.45 -18.32 -20.95
N THR A 276 9.21 -17.94 -20.65
CA THR A 276 8.17 -18.83 -20.13
C THR A 276 7.15 -19.18 -21.20
N ASP A 277 6.57 -20.40 -21.11
CA ASP A 277 5.56 -20.88 -22.07
C ASP A 277 4.16 -20.29 -21.87
N GLN A 278 3.94 -19.51 -20.80
CA GLN A 278 2.67 -18.83 -20.56
C GLN A 278 2.56 -17.59 -21.46
N PHE A 279 1.35 -17.26 -21.91
CA PHE A 279 1.07 -16.10 -22.79
C PHE A 279 1.94 -16.03 -24.05
N ARG A 280 2.13 -17.15 -24.76
CA ARG A 280 2.95 -17.25 -25.99
C ARG A 280 2.61 -16.22 -27.06
N PHE A 281 1.38 -15.66 -27.06
CA PHE A 281 0.98 -14.63 -28.02
C PHE A 281 1.80 -13.34 -27.88
N LEU A 282 2.32 -13.03 -26.68
CA LEU A 282 3.17 -11.87 -26.41
C LEU A 282 4.59 -12.05 -26.95
N ASP A 283 5.06 -13.28 -27.15
CA ASP A 283 6.40 -13.55 -27.69
C ASP A 283 6.56 -12.98 -29.11
N ARG A 284 5.45 -12.75 -29.81
CA ARG A 284 5.44 -12.11 -31.13
C ARG A 284 6.05 -10.71 -31.13
N ALA A 285 6.05 -10.02 -29.99
CA ALA A 285 6.67 -8.71 -29.84
C ALA A 285 8.22 -8.76 -29.85
N ALA A 286 8.80 -9.93 -29.61
CA ALA A 286 10.26 -10.15 -29.60
C ALA A 286 10.77 -10.85 -30.88
N ILE A 287 9.91 -11.09 -31.89
CA ILE A 287 10.32 -11.77 -33.13
C ILE A 287 11.04 -10.77 -34.06
N THR A 288 12.31 -11.04 -34.34
CA THR A 288 13.05 -10.33 -35.37
C THR A 288 12.62 -10.81 -36.75
N ARG A 289 12.18 -9.91 -37.64
CA ARG A 289 11.74 -10.26 -39.01
C ARG A 289 12.78 -10.97 -39.89
N THR A 290 14.06 -10.90 -39.53
CA THR A 290 15.17 -11.63 -40.16
C THR A 290 15.04 -13.16 -40.08
N ALA A 291 14.27 -13.68 -39.13
CA ALA A 291 14.07 -15.13 -39.01
C ALA A 291 13.06 -15.72 -40.03
N CYS A 292 12.22 -14.90 -40.65
CA CYS A 292 11.15 -15.37 -41.52
C CYS A 292 11.47 -15.27 -43.02
N ASP A 293 12.38 -14.36 -43.45
CA ASP A 293 12.57 -14.08 -44.89
C ASP A 293 13.97 -14.42 -45.45
N GLY A 294 14.88 -14.95 -44.67
CA GLY A 294 16.20 -15.43 -45.16
C GLY A 294 17.07 -14.39 -45.87
N ARG A 295 16.66 -13.13 -45.94
CA ARG A 295 17.43 -12.02 -46.49
C ARG A 295 17.94 -11.11 -45.39
N ALA A 296 19.25 -11.10 -45.21
CA ALA A 296 19.96 -10.16 -44.38
C ALA A 296 19.73 -8.72 -44.93
N SER A 297 18.72 -8.03 -44.47
CA SER A 297 18.56 -6.60 -44.72
C SER A 297 19.30 -5.82 -43.63
N THR A 298 20.31 -5.09 -44.05
CA THR A 298 21.09 -4.09 -43.29
C THR A 298 20.20 -3.23 -42.37
N SER A 299 20.51 -3.28 -41.10
CA SER A 299 20.32 -2.27 -40.03
C SER A 299 19.35 -1.12 -40.31
N ILE A 300 18.05 -1.39 -40.20
CA ILE A 300 17.10 -0.36 -39.82
C ILE A 300 16.79 -0.65 -38.36
N ASN A 301 17.25 0.21 -37.44
CA ASN A 301 16.85 0.16 -36.02
C ASN A 301 15.32 0.18 -35.99
N PRO A 302 14.64 -0.92 -35.68
CA PRO A 302 13.19 -0.90 -35.56
C PRO A 302 12.87 0.01 -34.38
N GLY A 303 12.05 1.02 -34.61
CA GLY A 303 11.65 1.96 -33.56
C GLY A 303 11.13 1.22 -32.32
N PRO A 304 11.20 1.81 -31.13
CA PRO A 304 10.89 1.18 -29.85
C PRO A 304 9.48 0.56 -29.75
N TRP A 305 8.59 0.89 -30.67
CA TRP A 305 7.21 0.37 -30.77
C TRP A 305 7.08 -0.88 -31.65
N ARG A 306 8.17 -1.36 -32.27
CA ARG A 306 8.11 -2.47 -33.24
C ARG A 306 8.84 -3.73 -32.81
N LEU A 307 9.81 -3.62 -31.92
CA LEU A 307 10.58 -4.75 -31.40
C LEU A 307 10.87 -4.55 -29.92
N CYS A 308 10.46 -5.51 -29.10
CA CYS A 308 10.73 -5.57 -27.67
C CYS A 308 11.80 -6.63 -27.35
N THR A 309 12.54 -6.47 -26.27
CA THR A 309 13.44 -7.52 -25.78
C THR A 309 12.63 -8.65 -25.14
N VAL A 310 13.20 -9.87 -25.10
CA VAL A 310 12.58 -11.01 -24.39
C VAL A 310 12.29 -10.66 -22.93
N THR A 311 13.21 -9.94 -22.27
CA THR A 311 13.02 -9.46 -20.89
C THR A 311 11.79 -8.58 -20.74
N GLN A 312 11.55 -7.61 -21.66
CA GLN A 312 10.36 -6.75 -21.62
C GLN A 312 9.05 -7.54 -21.83
N VAL A 313 9.10 -8.56 -22.67
CA VAL A 313 7.95 -9.45 -22.88
C VAL A 313 7.66 -10.26 -21.62
N GLU A 314 8.70 -10.81 -20.98
CA GLU A 314 8.54 -11.56 -19.72
C GLU A 314 8.08 -10.67 -18.57
N GLU A 315 8.56 -9.43 -18.46
CA GLU A 315 8.06 -8.42 -17.51
C GLU A 315 6.55 -8.19 -17.66
N THR A 316 6.08 -8.03 -18.90
CA THR A 316 4.64 -7.89 -19.18
C THR A 316 3.86 -9.15 -18.79
N LYS A 317 4.41 -10.34 -19.06
CA LYS A 317 3.80 -11.62 -18.67
C LYS A 317 3.72 -11.78 -17.14
N ILE A 318 4.74 -11.32 -16.41
CA ILE A 318 4.74 -11.31 -14.93
C ILE A 318 3.57 -10.47 -14.42
N LEU A 319 3.40 -9.24 -14.91
CA LEU A 319 2.27 -8.38 -14.52
C LEU A 319 0.91 -9.04 -14.80
N LEU A 320 0.74 -9.65 -15.98
CA LEU A 320 -0.50 -10.34 -16.33
C LEU A 320 -0.77 -11.57 -15.43
N ARG A 321 0.29 -12.28 -15.00
CA ARG A 321 0.16 -13.40 -14.05
C ARG A 321 -0.27 -12.94 -12.67
N MET A 322 0.12 -11.74 -12.25
CA MET A 322 -0.25 -11.18 -10.96
C MET A 322 -1.72 -10.73 -10.89
N LEU A 323 -2.34 -10.34 -12.03
CA LEU A 323 -3.72 -9.81 -12.05
C LEU A 323 -4.76 -10.73 -11.39
N PRO A 324 -4.80 -12.07 -11.61
CA PRO A 324 -5.77 -12.92 -10.95
C PRO A 324 -5.63 -12.93 -9.42
N ILE A 325 -4.41 -12.81 -8.89
CA ILE A 325 -4.16 -12.69 -7.45
C ILE A 325 -4.73 -11.38 -6.91
N ILE A 326 -4.53 -10.25 -7.63
CA ILE A 326 -5.11 -8.96 -7.25
C ILE A 326 -6.63 -9.03 -7.21
N VAL A 327 -7.24 -9.57 -8.27
CA VAL A 327 -8.70 -9.70 -8.37
C VAL A 327 -9.26 -10.47 -7.18
N SER A 328 -8.59 -11.54 -6.74
CA SER A 328 -9.01 -12.31 -5.58
C SER A 328 -8.92 -11.54 -4.25
N THR A 329 -8.08 -10.50 -4.16
CA THR A 329 -7.96 -9.67 -2.94
C THR A 329 -8.92 -8.49 -2.91
N LEU A 330 -9.55 -8.12 -4.04
CA LEU A 330 -10.52 -7.02 -4.11
C LEU A 330 -11.67 -7.22 -3.13
N PHE A 331 -12.15 -8.45 -3.00
CA PHE A 331 -13.29 -8.73 -2.14
C PHE A 331 -12.96 -8.59 -0.64
N MET A 332 -11.74 -8.89 -0.23
CA MET A 332 -11.28 -8.61 1.13
C MET A 332 -11.30 -7.10 1.42
N ASN A 333 -10.83 -6.27 0.46
CA ASN A 333 -10.87 -4.82 0.60
C ASN A 333 -12.32 -4.28 0.58
N THR A 334 -13.24 -4.98 -0.08
CA THR A 334 -14.69 -4.73 0.03
C THR A 334 -15.18 -4.93 1.46
N CYS A 335 -14.77 -6.01 2.13
CA CYS A 335 -15.09 -6.24 3.54
C CYS A 335 -14.47 -5.18 4.46
N LEU A 336 -13.24 -4.72 4.18
CA LEU A 336 -12.61 -3.60 4.88
C LEU A 336 -13.47 -2.34 4.82
N ALA A 337 -13.96 -1.98 3.63
CA ALA A 337 -14.81 -0.81 3.46
C ALA A 337 -16.10 -0.90 4.27
N GLN A 338 -16.70 -2.10 4.40
CA GLN A 338 -17.91 -2.30 5.22
C GLN A 338 -17.62 -2.11 6.71
N LEU A 339 -16.47 -2.56 7.19
CA LEU A 339 -16.05 -2.33 8.58
C LEU A 339 -15.81 -0.84 8.87
N GLN A 340 -15.34 -0.09 7.90
CA GLN A 340 -15.12 1.35 8.04
C GLN A 340 -16.40 2.20 7.89
N THR A 341 -17.47 1.65 7.37
CA THR A 341 -18.75 2.33 7.19
C THR A 341 -19.80 1.85 8.19
N PHE A 342 -20.30 0.64 8.05
CA PHE A 342 -21.40 0.13 8.87
C PHE A 342 -21.01 -0.11 10.33
N CYS A 343 -19.76 -0.50 10.63
CA CYS A 343 -19.37 -0.66 12.04
C CYS A 343 -19.29 0.68 12.78
N ILE A 344 -18.96 1.76 12.10
CA ILE A 344 -19.00 3.10 12.71
C ILE A 344 -20.48 3.46 13.00
N GLN A 345 -21.39 3.17 12.08
CA GLN A 345 -22.83 3.38 12.32
C GLN A 345 -23.37 2.48 13.45
N GLN A 346 -22.98 1.19 13.52
CA GLN A 346 -23.32 0.32 14.64
C GLN A 346 -22.87 0.91 15.98
N SER A 347 -21.66 1.50 16.01
CA SER A 347 -21.12 2.10 17.22
C SER A 347 -21.95 3.27 17.76
N THR A 348 -22.58 4.03 16.87
CA THR A 348 -23.44 5.16 17.30
C THR A 348 -24.70 4.70 18.03
N THR A 349 -25.14 3.48 17.77
CA THR A 349 -26.32 2.86 18.41
C THR A 349 -25.98 2.08 19.68
N MET A 350 -24.71 1.96 20.07
CA MET A 350 -24.24 1.17 21.20
C MET A 350 -23.69 2.06 22.32
N ASP A 351 -23.56 1.50 23.53
CA ASP A 351 -22.94 2.20 24.66
C ASP A 351 -21.44 2.34 24.43
N ARG A 352 -20.99 3.61 24.34
CA ARG A 352 -19.61 4.01 24.11
C ARG A 352 -18.88 4.49 25.37
N ASN A 353 -19.48 4.36 26.53
CA ASN A 353 -18.88 4.80 27.78
C ASN A 353 -17.80 3.80 28.22
N LEU A 354 -16.58 4.29 28.38
CA LEU A 354 -15.45 3.58 28.91
C LEU A 354 -14.96 4.30 30.16
N PHE A 355 -15.17 3.75 31.33
CA PHE A 355 -14.72 4.33 32.63
C PHE A 355 -15.05 5.84 32.77
N GLY A 356 -16.23 6.26 32.30
CA GLY A 356 -16.63 7.67 32.35
C GLY A 356 -16.20 8.53 31.16
N PHE A 357 -15.41 7.98 30.23
CA PHE A 357 -15.04 8.64 28.97
C PHE A 357 -15.90 8.12 27.81
N LYS A 358 -16.53 9.02 27.07
CA LYS A 358 -17.33 8.68 25.89
C LYS A 358 -16.45 8.60 24.66
N VAL A 359 -16.22 7.40 24.15
CA VAL A 359 -15.38 7.17 22.96
C VAL A 359 -16.07 7.73 21.71
N PRO A 360 -15.42 8.62 20.93
CA PRO A 360 -15.96 9.06 19.64
C PRO A 360 -16.11 7.91 18.65
N GLY A 361 -17.23 7.84 17.93
CA GLY A 361 -17.47 6.79 16.92
C GLY A 361 -16.35 6.68 15.86
N PRO A 362 -15.88 7.80 15.26
CA PRO A 362 -14.79 7.80 14.29
C PRO A 362 -13.43 7.30 14.82
N SER A 363 -13.25 7.21 16.15
CA SER A 363 -12.01 6.67 16.75
C SER A 363 -11.99 5.15 16.87
N LEU A 364 -13.09 4.44 16.60
CA LEU A 364 -13.15 2.98 16.70
C LEU A 364 -12.19 2.23 15.74
N PRO A 365 -11.87 2.75 14.54
CA PRO A 365 -10.82 2.15 13.72
C PRO A 365 -9.43 2.09 14.39
N VAL A 366 -9.24 2.68 15.56
CA VAL A 366 -8.05 2.47 16.37
C VAL A 366 -7.92 1.02 16.87
N ILE A 367 -9.04 0.31 17.06
CA ILE A 367 -9.04 -1.07 17.59
C ILE A 367 -8.22 -2.02 16.69
N PRO A 368 -8.52 -2.18 15.38
CA PRO A 368 -7.70 -3.04 14.52
C PRO A 368 -6.25 -2.57 14.46
N LEU A 369 -5.98 -1.27 14.51
CA LEU A 369 -4.62 -0.74 14.50
C LEU A 369 -3.83 -1.13 15.77
N VAL A 370 -4.46 -1.11 16.93
CA VAL A 370 -3.82 -1.57 18.19
C VAL A 370 -3.54 -3.07 18.11
N PHE A 371 -4.46 -3.87 17.56
CA PHE A 371 -4.20 -5.29 17.34
C PHE A 371 -3.03 -5.52 16.36
N MET A 372 -2.96 -4.78 15.27
CA MET A 372 -1.84 -4.84 14.33
C MET A 372 -0.52 -4.42 14.98
N PHE A 373 -0.53 -3.36 15.80
CA PHE A 373 0.64 -2.89 16.55
C PHE A 373 1.24 -3.99 17.44
N ILE A 374 0.39 -4.80 18.07
CA ILE A 374 0.82 -5.93 18.91
C ILE A 374 1.20 -7.13 18.04
N LEU A 375 0.41 -7.43 17.01
CA LEU A 375 0.53 -8.66 16.23
C LEU A 375 1.76 -8.65 15.33
N VAL A 376 2.13 -7.50 14.73
CA VAL A 376 3.27 -7.41 13.80
C VAL A 376 4.60 -7.80 14.46
N PRO A 377 4.98 -7.25 15.62
CA PRO A 377 6.19 -7.68 16.33
C PRO A 377 6.17 -9.15 16.78
N ILE A 378 5.01 -9.65 17.20
CA ILE A 378 4.85 -11.06 17.57
C ILE A 378 5.06 -11.95 16.36
N TYR A 379 4.46 -11.61 15.22
CA TYR A 379 4.64 -12.33 13.98
C TYR A 379 6.11 -12.36 13.54
N ASP A 380 6.77 -11.20 13.54
CA ASP A 380 8.15 -11.06 13.06
C ASP A 380 9.17 -11.75 13.98
N ARG A 381 9.04 -11.60 15.30
CA ARG A 381 10.03 -12.08 16.27
C ARG A 381 9.76 -13.48 16.82
N VAL A 382 8.51 -13.95 16.77
CA VAL A 382 8.13 -15.26 17.32
C VAL A 382 7.74 -16.22 16.21
N PHE A 383 6.75 -15.84 15.38
CA PHE A 383 6.21 -16.74 14.35
C PHE A 383 7.23 -17.06 13.24
N ILE A 384 7.86 -16.05 12.64
CA ILE A 384 8.80 -16.23 11.54
C ILE A 384 9.99 -17.13 11.95
N PRO A 385 10.68 -16.94 13.09
CA PRO A 385 11.77 -17.81 13.52
C PRO A 385 11.35 -19.26 13.74
N ILE A 386 10.17 -19.48 14.32
CA ILE A 386 9.63 -20.84 14.51
C ILE A 386 9.27 -21.48 13.17
N ALA A 387 8.54 -20.77 12.34
CA ALA A 387 8.13 -21.25 11.02
C ALA A 387 9.35 -21.55 10.13
N ARG A 388 10.39 -20.70 10.16
CA ARG A 388 11.65 -20.91 9.43
C ARG A 388 12.34 -22.20 9.83
N LYS A 389 12.34 -22.56 11.13
CA LYS A 389 12.92 -23.83 11.60
C LYS A 389 12.17 -25.05 11.07
N ILE A 390 10.87 -24.93 10.84
CA ILE A 390 10.00 -26.03 10.39
C ILE A 390 10.01 -26.11 8.86
N THR A 391 9.87 -24.99 8.17
CA THR A 391 9.66 -24.93 6.71
C THR A 391 10.96 -24.78 5.91
N GLY A 392 12.04 -24.29 6.54
CA GLY A 392 13.29 -23.94 5.83
C GLY A 392 13.20 -22.66 4.98
N ILE A 393 12.04 -22.00 4.95
CA ILE A 393 11.80 -20.78 4.15
C ILE A 393 12.24 -19.54 4.95
N PRO A 394 13.04 -18.61 4.37
CA PRO A 394 13.52 -17.42 5.08
C PRO A 394 12.42 -16.54 5.67
N THR A 395 11.28 -16.42 4.98
CA THR A 395 10.08 -15.66 5.39
C THR A 395 9.14 -16.44 6.31
N GLY A 396 9.47 -17.70 6.65
CA GLY A 396 8.66 -18.63 7.43
C GLY A 396 7.58 -19.34 6.63
N ILE A 397 6.76 -18.61 5.87
CA ILE A 397 5.74 -19.11 4.94
C ILE A 397 5.84 -18.36 3.62
N ARG A 398 5.40 -18.97 2.52
CA ARG A 398 5.39 -18.33 1.20
C ARG A 398 4.37 -17.17 1.16
N GLN A 399 4.64 -16.16 0.33
CA GLN A 399 3.80 -14.96 0.20
C GLN A 399 2.34 -15.31 -0.12
N LEU A 400 2.10 -16.19 -1.09
CA LEU A 400 0.74 -16.62 -1.43
C LEU A 400 0.05 -17.35 -0.27
N GLN A 401 0.75 -18.19 0.50
CA GLN A 401 0.17 -18.80 1.70
C GLN A 401 -0.26 -17.75 2.73
N ARG A 402 0.57 -16.70 2.89
CA ARG A 402 0.28 -15.58 3.77
C ARG A 402 -0.98 -14.85 3.36
N ILE A 403 -1.13 -14.51 2.07
CA ILE A 403 -2.35 -13.89 1.54
C ILE A 403 -3.57 -14.80 1.77
N GLY A 404 -3.44 -16.11 1.54
CA GLY A 404 -4.50 -17.08 1.78
C GLY A 404 -5.00 -17.10 3.23
N VAL A 405 -4.09 -17.03 4.21
CA VAL A 405 -4.47 -16.92 5.64
C VAL A 405 -5.27 -15.64 5.89
N GLY A 406 -4.85 -14.51 5.30
CA GLY A 406 -5.57 -13.25 5.41
C GLY A 406 -7.00 -13.32 4.85
N LEU A 407 -7.20 -13.96 3.70
CA LEU A 407 -8.53 -14.14 3.11
C LEU A 407 -9.45 -15.01 3.97
N VAL A 408 -8.93 -16.08 4.59
CA VAL A 408 -9.71 -16.90 5.53
C VAL A 408 -10.10 -16.10 6.76
N LEU A 409 -9.17 -15.35 7.34
CA LEU A 409 -9.46 -14.51 8.50
C LEU A 409 -10.49 -13.42 8.19
N SER A 410 -10.47 -12.85 6.97
CA SER A 410 -11.50 -11.91 6.52
C SER A 410 -12.89 -12.53 6.49
N ALA A 411 -13.03 -13.77 5.98
CA ALA A 411 -14.30 -14.48 6.00
C ALA A 411 -14.79 -14.74 7.43
N VAL A 412 -13.89 -15.16 8.32
CA VAL A 412 -14.20 -15.36 9.76
C VAL A 412 -14.64 -14.05 10.42
N SER A 413 -13.95 -12.94 10.11
CA SER A 413 -14.32 -11.62 10.63
C SER A 413 -15.75 -11.21 10.23
N MET A 414 -16.14 -11.44 8.97
CA MET A 414 -17.51 -11.16 8.51
C MET A 414 -18.55 -12.04 9.18
N ALA A 415 -18.25 -13.32 9.41
CA ALA A 415 -19.13 -14.22 10.17
C ALA A 415 -19.30 -13.76 11.64
N VAL A 416 -18.21 -13.35 12.28
CA VAL A 416 -18.25 -12.78 13.65
C VAL A 416 -19.06 -11.47 13.66
N ALA A 417 -18.89 -10.61 12.65
CA ALA A 417 -19.68 -9.38 12.51
C ALA A 417 -21.19 -9.69 12.42
N ALA A 418 -21.56 -10.71 11.66
CA ALA A 418 -22.95 -11.15 11.55
C ALA A 418 -23.53 -11.66 12.89
N VAL A 419 -22.75 -12.41 13.67
CA VAL A 419 -23.14 -12.90 15.00
C VAL A 419 -23.29 -11.73 15.98
N VAL A 420 -22.33 -10.81 16.01
CA VAL A 420 -22.37 -9.62 16.89
C VAL A 420 -23.58 -8.74 16.54
N GLU A 421 -23.87 -8.53 15.25
CA GLU A 421 -25.03 -7.75 14.82
C GLU A 421 -26.35 -8.46 15.19
N THR A 422 -26.43 -9.77 15.06
CA THR A 422 -27.60 -10.54 15.52
C THR A 422 -27.82 -10.35 17.00
N LYS A 423 -26.77 -10.42 17.82
CA LYS A 423 -26.85 -10.16 19.27
C LYS A 423 -27.28 -8.72 19.57
N ARG A 424 -26.71 -7.73 18.87
CA ARG A 424 -27.10 -6.31 19.03
C ARG A 424 -28.60 -6.10 18.78
N LYS A 425 -29.14 -6.72 17.73
CA LYS A 425 -30.57 -6.65 17.40
C LYS A 425 -31.44 -7.35 18.44
N SER A 426 -31.01 -8.49 18.98
CA SER A 426 -31.74 -9.16 20.07
C SER A 426 -31.84 -8.25 21.30
N VAL A 427 -30.74 -7.58 21.68
CA VAL A 427 -30.74 -6.62 22.80
C VAL A 427 -31.71 -5.45 22.53
N ALA A 428 -31.77 -4.95 21.28
CA ALA A 428 -32.68 -3.86 20.90
C ALA A 428 -34.17 -4.29 21.05
N VAL A 429 -34.48 -5.54 20.71
CA VAL A 429 -35.84 -6.11 20.85
C VAL A 429 -36.19 -6.39 22.32
N GLU A 430 -35.26 -7.00 23.08
CA GLU A 430 -35.45 -7.33 24.50
C GLU A 430 -35.77 -6.12 25.37
N HIS A 431 -35.11 -4.97 25.04
CA HIS A 431 -35.29 -3.71 25.78
C HIS A 431 -36.36 -2.78 25.15
N ASN A 432 -37.09 -3.22 24.11
CA ASN A 432 -38.05 -2.38 23.36
C ASN A 432 -37.44 -1.10 22.78
N MET A 433 -36.17 -1.13 22.40
CA MET A 433 -35.38 0.04 21.94
C MET A 433 -35.19 0.05 20.40
N VAL A 434 -36.04 -0.68 19.64
CA VAL A 434 -35.89 -0.76 18.17
C VAL A 434 -35.99 0.63 17.50
N ASP A 435 -36.87 1.49 18.01
CA ASP A 435 -37.06 2.86 17.49
C ASP A 435 -36.49 3.94 18.41
N SER A 436 -35.72 3.57 19.43
CA SER A 436 -35.12 4.51 20.37
C SER A 436 -33.95 5.22 19.72
N ILE A 437 -33.79 6.51 20.08
CA ILE A 437 -32.62 7.35 19.75
C ILE A 437 -31.50 7.10 20.78
N GLU A 438 -31.84 6.57 21.96
CA GLU A 438 -30.89 6.28 23.01
C GLU A 438 -29.99 5.09 22.67
N PRO A 439 -28.71 5.10 23.09
CA PRO A 439 -27.81 3.98 22.89
C PRO A 439 -28.32 2.71 23.58
N LEU A 440 -28.17 1.57 22.90
CA LEU A 440 -28.51 0.26 23.46
C LEU A 440 -27.61 -0.07 24.65
N PRO A 441 -28.09 -0.82 25.66
CA PRO A 441 -27.31 -1.27 26.81
C PRO A 441 -26.36 -2.43 26.41
N MET A 442 -25.64 -2.24 25.33
CA MET A 442 -24.63 -3.17 24.80
C MET A 442 -23.34 -2.40 24.54
N SER A 443 -22.25 -2.83 25.15
CA SER A 443 -20.95 -2.16 25.01
C SER A 443 -20.44 -2.23 23.57
N VAL A 444 -19.91 -1.13 23.08
CA VAL A 444 -19.27 -1.01 21.77
C VAL A 444 -18.07 -1.96 21.59
N PHE A 445 -17.47 -2.45 22.68
CA PHE A 445 -16.35 -3.39 22.63
C PHE A 445 -16.69 -4.76 22.03
N TRP A 446 -17.97 -5.11 21.88
CA TRP A 446 -18.38 -6.28 21.11
C TRP A 446 -17.92 -6.19 19.65
N LEU A 447 -17.85 -5.00 19.07
CA LEU A 447 -17.30 -4.78 17.73
C LEU A 447 -15.78 -5.04 17.69
N GLY A 448 -15.10 -5.02 18.84
CA GLY A 448 -13.68 -5.31 18.96
C GLY A 448 -13.29 -6.68 18.42
N PHE A 449 -14.15 -7.70 18.54
CA PHE A 449 -13.83 -9.04 18.06
C PHE A 449 -13.69 -9.08 16.53
N GLN A 450 -14.64 -8.50 15.80
CA GLN A 450 -14.57 -8.44 14.33
C GLN A 450 -13.42 -7.57 13.86
N TYR A 451 -13.15 -6.46 14.53
CA TYR A 451 -12.02 -5.58 14.23
C TYR A 451 -10.66 -6.25 14.49
N ALA A 452 -10.52 -7.01 15.57
CA ALA A 452 -9.28 -7.72 15.89
C ALA A 452 -8.94 -8.78 14.84
N ILE A 453 -9.93 -9.60 14.47
CA ILE A 453 -9.75 -10.64 13.45
C ILE A 453 -9.45 -10.01 12.10
N PHE A 454 -10.13 -8.91 11.76
CA PHE A 454 -9.89 -8.22 10.50
C PHE A 454 -8.52 -7.53 10.45
N GLY A 455 -8.06 -6.95 11.56
CA GLY A 455 -6.71 -6.39 11.65
C GLY A 455 -5.63 -7.44 11.39
N ALA A 456 -5.83 -8.67 11.90
CA ALA A 456 -4.95 -9.79 11.55
C ALA A 456 -5.06 -10.15 10.05
N ALA A 457 -6.27 -10.20 9.49
CA ALA A 457 -6.50 -10.47 8.07
C ALA A 457 -5.77 -9.45 7.19
N ASP A 458 -5.88 -8.17 7.52
CA ASP A 458 -5.26 -7.07 6.79
C ASP A 458 -3.73 -7.13 6.87
N MET A 459 -3.16 -7.39 8.05
CA MET A 459 -1.73 -7.59 8.20
C MET A 459 -1.20 -8.72 7.29
N PHE A 460 -1.86 -9.88 7.30
CA PHE A 460 -1.44 -11.01 6.50
C PHE A 460 -1.57 -10.74 4.99
N THR A 461 -2.63 -10.09 4.55
CA THR A 461 -2.87 -9.82 3.14
C THR A 461 -2.03 -8.67 2.62
N LEU A 462 -2.00 -7.51 3.30
CA LEU A 462 -1.30 -6.32 2.81
C LEU A 462 0.21 -6.56 2.73
N VAL A 463 0.81 -7.09 3.82
CA VAL A 463 2.25 -7.40 3.79
C VAL A 463 2.55 -8.52 2.81
N GLY A 464 1.68 -9.54 2.73
CA GLY A 464 1.81 -10.62 1.76
C GLY A 464 1.78 -10.12 0.31
N LEU A 465 0.89 -9.17 -0.01
CA LEU A 465 0.81 -8.54 -1.32
C LEU A 465 2.04 -7.69 -1.64
N LEU A 466 2.43 -6.79 -0.73
CA LEU A 466 3.59 -5.92 -0.94
C LEU A 466 4.87 -6.73 -1.17
N ASP A 467 5.10 -7.75 -0.32
CA ASP A 467 6.24 -8.64 -0.44
C ASP A 467 6.19 -9.45 -1.75
N PHE A 468 5.02 -10.01 -2.08
CA PHE A 468 4.81 -10.77 -3.32
C PHE A 468 5.05 -9.93 -4.57
N PHE A 469 4.45 -8.72 -4.65
CA PHE A 469 4.61 -7.86 -5.81
C PHE A 469 6.03 -7.33 -5.97
N TYR A 470 6.69 -7.06 -4.86
CA TYR A 470 8.09 -6.63 -4.90
C TYR A 470 9.02 -7.76 -5.35
N ALA A 471 8.84 -8.98 -4.82
CA ALA A 471 9.69 -10.13 -5.12
C ALA A 471 9.53 -10.62 -6.57
N GLU A 472 8.28 -10.67 -7.07
CA GLU A 472 8.00 -11.17 -8.41
C GLU A 472 8.26 -10.16 -9.53
N SER A 473 8.29 -8.86 -9.23
CA SER A 473 8.55 -7.83 -10.24
C SER A 473 10.02 -7.80 -10.64
N SER A 474 10.28 -7.39 -11.90
CA SER A 474 11.63 -7.08 -12.36
C SER A 474 12.17 -5.80 -11.70
N ALA A 475 13.49 -5.64 -11.73
CA ALA A 475 14.17 -4.47 -11.15
C ALA A 475 13.63 -3.13 -11.66
N GLY A 476 13.20 -3.07 -12.93
CA GLY A 476 12.67 -1.87 -13.58
C GLY A 476 11.21 -1.53 -13.24
N MET A 477 10.44 -2.46 -12.64
CA MET A 477 8.99 -2.31 -12.44
C MET A 477 8.53 -2.48 -10.98
N LYS A 478 9.44 -2.43 -10.03
CA LYS A 478 9.14 -2.67 -8.61
C LYS A 478 8.16 -1.65 -8.03
N SER A 479 8.28 -0.35 -8.36
CA SER A 479 7.37 0.68 -7.87
C SER A 479 5.99 0.58 -8.51
N LEU A 480 5.92 0.25 -9.79
CA LEU A 480 4.65 0.01 -10.48
C LEU A 480 3.92 -1.20 -9.89
N SER A 481 4.64 -2.27 -9.60
CA SER A 481 4.08 -3.49 -9.01
C SER A 481 3.56 -3.24 -7.58
N THR A 482 4.30 -2.52 -6.74
CA THR A 482 3.80 -2.13 -5.42
C THR A 482 2.60 -1.18 -5.51
N ALA A 483 2.56 -0.29 -6.49
CA ALA A 483 1.41 0.57 -6.76
C ALA A 483 0.15 -0.22 -7.12
N ILE A 484 0.29 -1.31 -7.86
CA ILE A 484 -0.83 -2.20 -8.20
C ILE A 484 -1.43 -2.83 -6.93
N SER A 485 -0.63 -3.16 -5.91
CA SER A 485 -1.16 -3.67 -4.65
C SER A 485 -2.05 -2.64 -3.93
N TRP A 486 -1.71 -1.36 -3.98
CA TRP A 486 -2.54 -0.28 -3.43
C TRP A 486 -3.83 -0.07 -4.23
N CYS A 487 -3.80 -0.27 -5.55
CA CYS A 487 -5.02 -0.18 -6.37
C CYS A 487 -6.06 -1.25 -6.02
N SER A 488 -5.63 -2.40 -5.51
CA SER A 488 -6.55 -3.41 -4.97
C SER A 488 -7.49 -2.82 -3.91
N ILE A 489 -6.99 -1.90 -3.07
CA ILE A 489 -7.80 -1.21 -2.07
C ILE A 489 -8.82 -0.29 -2.75
N ALA A 490 -8.40 0.54 -3.73
CA ALA A 490 -9.31 1.44 -4.44
C ALA A 490 -10.48 0.69 -5.10
N PHE A 491 -10.18 -0.36 -5.84
CA PHE A 491 -11.20 -1.17 -6.48
C PHE A 491 -12.10 -1.89 -5.47
N GLY A 492 -11.55 -2.31 -4.32
CA GLY A 492 -12.33 -2.88 -3.22
C GLY A 492 -13.36 -1.91 -2.67
N TYR A 493 -13.02 -0.62 -2.50
CA TYR A 493 -13.97 0.41 -2.06
C TYR A 493 -15.06 0.67 -3.09
N PHE A 494 -14.74 0.76 -4.38
CA PHE A 494 -15.75 0.91 -5.44
C PHE A 494 -16.65 -0.32 -5.52
N LEU A 495 -16.09 -1.53 -5.41
CA LEU A 495 -16.85 -2.77 -5.38
C LEU A 495 -17.77 -2.82 -4.15
N SER A 496 -17.35 -2.30 -3.01
CA SER A 496 -18.16 -2.17 -1.79
C SER A 496 -19.45 -1.38 -2.05
N SER A 497 -19.34 -0.20 -2.66
CA SER A 497 -20.49 0.63 -3.00
C SER A 497 -21.44 -0.09 -3.97
N LEU A 498 -20.88 -0.75 -4.98
CA LEU A 498 -21.65 -1.52 -5.96
C LEU A 498 -22.40 -2.70 -5.30
N VAL A 499 -21.74 -3.44 -4.41
CA VAL A 499 -22.35 -4.58 -3.70
C VAL A 499 -23.52 -4.11 -2.84
N VAL A 500 -23.38 -3.00 -2.10
CA VAL A 500 -24.45 -2.42 -1.28
C VAL A 500 -25.64 -2.03 -2.16
N GLU A 501 -25.39 -1.37 -3.30
CA GLU A 501 -26.45 -0.97 -4.23
C GLU A 501 -27.20 -2.19 -4.82
N ILE A 502 -26.45 -3.19 -5.29
CA ILE A 502 -27.04 -4.42 -5.83
C ILE A 502 -27.88 -5.14 -4.77
N VAL A 503 -27.32 -5.29 -3.56
CA VAL A 503 -28.04 -5.95 -2.46
C VAL A 503 -29.33 -5.21 -2.12
N ASN A 504 -29.29 -3.88 -1.99
CA ASN A 504 -30.49 -3.09 -1.73
C ASN A 504 -31.54 -3.25 -2.82
N LYS A 505 -31.13 -3.23 -4.09
CA LYS A 505 -32.05 -3.38 -5.23
C LYS A 505 -32.68 -4.76 -5.29
N VAL A 506 -31.89 -5.82 -5.09
CA VAL A 506 -32.35 -7.21 -5.19
C VAL A 506 -33.15 -7.64 -3.96
N SER A 507 -32.81 -7.16 -2.78
CA SER A 507 -33.42 -7.57 -1.51
C SER A 507 -34.65 -6.75 -1.13
N GLY A 508 -35.01 -5.73 -1.91
CA GLY A 508 -36.09 -4.80 -1.57
C GLY A 508 -35.75 -3.88 -0.40
N GLY A 509 -34.44 -3.53 -0.22
CA GLY A 509 -34.02 -2.52 0.74
C GLY A 509 -33.52 -3.06 2.09
N TRP A 510 -32.69 -4.08 2.11
CA TRP A 510 -32.10 -4.60 3.37
C TRP A 510 -31.32 -3.56 4.19
N LEU A 511 -30.73 -2.58 3.53
CA LEU A 511 -29.89 -1.53 4.12
C LEU A 511 -30.39 -0.12 3.76
N ALA A 512 -31.67 0.00 3.42
CA ALA A 512 -32.26 1.26 2.93
C ALA A 512 -32.93 2.09 4.02
N SER A 513 -33.11 1.56 5.23
CA SER A 513 -33.74 2.28 6.34
C SER A 513 -32.76 3.30 6.95
N ASN A 514 -33.29 4.40 7.45
CA ASN A 514 -32.50 5.32 8.29
C ASN A 514 -32.30 4.79 9.72
N ASN A 515 -32.92 3.66 10.07
CA ASN A 515 -32.81 3.02 11.38
C ASN A 515 -32.09 1.67 11.25
N LEU A 516 -30.85 1.61 11.71
CA LEU A 516 -30.01 0.42 11.64
C LEU A 516 -30.60 -0.79 12.39
N ASN A 517 -31.46 -0.56 13.41
CA ASN A 517 -32.13 -1.64 14.15
C ASN A 517 -33.18 -2.35 13.29
N ARG A 518 -33.77 -1.67 12.30
CA ARG A 518 -34.71 -2.23 11.33
C ARG A 518 -34.05 -2.84 10.11
N ASP A 519 -32.83 -2.37 9.75
CA ASP A 519 -32.06 -2.91 8.64
C ASP A 519 -31.69 -4.38 8.85
N LYS A 520 -31.48 -5.11 7.77
CA LYS A 520 -31.05 -6.51 7.80
C LYS A 520 -29.54 -6.66 7.67
N LEU A 521 -28.77 -5.83 8.40
CA LEU A 521 -27.32 -5.80 8.35
C LEU A 521 -26.67 -7.14 8.73
N ASN A 522 -27.27 -7.91 9.65
CA ASN A 522 -26.81 -9.24 10.00
C ASN A 522 -26.84 -10.21 8.80
N TYR A 523 -27.89 -10.18 7.97
CA TYR A 523 -27.94 -11.00 6.75
C TYR A 523 -26.93 -10.54 5.71
N PHE A 524 -26.69 -9.24 5.63
CA PHE A 524 -25.68 -8.68 4.75
C PHE A 524 -24.26 -9.14 5.12
N TYR A 525 -23.91 -9.17 6.41
CA TYR A 525 -22.62 -9.70 6.87
C TYR A 525 -22.49 -11.21 6.60
N TRP A 526 -23.57 -12.01 6.76
CA TRP A 526 -23.56 -13.42 6.39
C TRP A 526 -23.38 -13.62 4.88
N LEU A 527 -23.99 -12.77 4.06
CA LEU A 527 -23.78 -12.78 2.61
C LEU A 527 -22.30 -12.49 2.28
N LEU A 528 -21.70 -11.48 2.89
CA LEU A 528 -20.29 -11.16 2.70
C LEU A 528 -19.37 -12.31 3.15
N ALA A 529 -19.66 -12.96 4.27
CA ALA A 529 -18.92 -14.14 4.72
C ALA A 529 -18.99 -15.27 3.69
N GLY A 530 -20.19 -15.56 3.17
CA GLY A 530 -20.39 -16.58 2.13
C GLY A 530 -19.63 -16.28 0.84
N ILE A 531 -19.69 -15.04 0.36
CA ILE A 531 -18.93 -14.61 -0.83
C ILE A 531 -17.43 -14.66 -0.56
N SER A 532 -16.95 -14.32 0.66
CA SER A 532 -15.54 -14.43 1.04
C SER A 532 -15.04 -15.87 0.97
N VAL A 533 -15.85 -16.85 1.38
CA VAL A 533 -15.50 -18.28 1.26
C VAL A 533 -15.42 -18.70 -0.20
N LEU A 534 -16.37 -18.28 -1.05
CA LEU A 534 -16.30 -18.55 -2.49
C LEU A 534 -15.09 -17.89 -3.15
N ASN A 535 -14.79 -16.64 -2.76
CA ASN A 535 -13.61 -15.92 -3.23
C ASN A 535 -12.30 -16.60 -2.80
N PHE A 536 -12.26 -17.19 -1.60
CA PHE A 536 -11.11 -17.99 -1.16
C PHE A 536 -10.91 -19.23 -2.04
N GLY A 537 -11.99 -19.90 -2.46
CA GLY A 537 -11.92 -20.98 -3.44
C GLY A 537 -11.33 -20.51 -4.78
N PHE A 538 -11.79 -19.37 -5.29
CA PHE A 538 -11.21 -18.74 -6.48
C PHE A 538 -9.73 -18.39 -6.30
N TYR A 539 -9.36 -17.82 -5.14
CA TYR A 539 -7.97 -17.54 -4.80
C TYR A 539 -7.08 -18.79 -4.85
N LEU A 540 -7.54 -19.92 -4.27
CA LEU A 540 -6.79 -21.18 -4.30
C LEU A 540 -6.54 -21.66 -5.74
N ALA A 541 -7.52 -21.52 -6.63
CA ALA A 541 -7.36 -21.85 -8.05
C ALA A 541 -6.31 -20.93 -8.69
N CYS A 542 -6.37 -19.61 -8.45
CA CYS A 542 -5.37 -18.65 -8.95
C CYS A 542 -3.97 -18.91 -8.40
N ALA A 543 -3.85 -19.18 -7.10
CA ALA A 543 -2.57 -19.45 -6.44
C ALA A 543 -1.93 -20.78 -6.91
N SER A 544 -2.74 -21.80 -7.20
CA SER A 544 -2.25 -23.06 -7.77
C SER A 544 -1.79 -22.92 -9.22
N TRP A 545 -2.41 -22.01 -9.97
CA TRP A 545 -2.04 -21.70 -11.36
C TRP A 545 -0.79 -20.82 -11.46
N TYR A 546 -0.49 -20.01 -10.42
CA TYR A 546 0.63 -19.07 -10.41
C TYR A 546 1.97 -19.82 -10.37
N ARG A 547 2.91 -19.39 -11.21
CA ARG A 547 4.31 -19.88 -11.21
C ARG A 547 5.22 -18.75 -10.79
N TYR A 548 5.98 -18.98 -9.71
CA TYR A 548 6.98 -18.03 -9.22
C TYR A 548 8.06 -17.79 -10.26
N LYS A 549 8.66 -16.60 -10.21
CA LYS A 549 9.79 -16.19 -11.04
C LYS A 549 10.99 -17.12 -10.79
N GLU A 550 11.59 -17.63 -11.87
CA GLU A 550 12.87 -18.35 -11.83
C GLU A 550 13.97 -17.40 -12.32
N VAL A 551 14.92 -17.06 -11.45
CA VAL A 551 16.10 -16.25 -11.79
C VAL A 551 17.28 -17.18 -12.02
N GLU A 552 17.95 -17.09 -13.17
CA GLU A 552 19.23 -17.74 -13.40
C GLU A 552 20.33 -16.96 -12.66
N ILE A 553 20.81 -17.52 -11.56
CA ILE A 553 22.06 -17.05 -10.96
C ILE A 553 23.19 -17.69 -11.78
N LYS A 554 23.84 -16.92 -12.66
CA LYS A 554 25.13 -17.33 -13.22
C LYS A 554 26.11 -17.44 -12.06
N GLN A 555 26.43 -18.67 -11.63
CA GLN A 555 27.58 -18.88 -10.76
C GLN A 555 28.82 -18.43 -11.54
N VAL A 556 29.52 -17.43 -11.02
CA VAL A 556 30.87 -17.10 -11.47
C VAL A 556 31.73 -18.32 -11.12
N GLU A 557 32.20 -19.02 -12.13
CA GLU A 557 33.19 -20.08 -11.95
C GLU A 557 34.43 -19.48 -11.29
N ASP A 558 34.65 -19.77 -10.03
CA ASP A 558 35.93 -19.50 -9.37
C ASP A 558 36.94 -20.51 -10.00
N CYS A 559 37.80 -19.97 -10.87
CA CYS A 559 38.78 -20.78 -11.59
C CYS A 559 39.89 -21.36 -10.69
N SER A 560 39.68 -21.44 -9.38
CA SER A 560 40.69 -21.94 -8.44
C SER A 560 40.60 -23.43 -8.06
N ASP A 561 39.49 -24.12 -8.42
CA ASP A 561 39.37 -25.59 -8.11
C ASP A 561 38.90 -26.38 -9.33
N VAL A 562 39.84 -26.71 -10.19
CA VAL A 562 39.69 -27.78 -11.17
C VAL A 562 39.98 -29.11 -10.46
N ASP A 563 38.93 -29.71 -9.88
CA ASP A 563 39.03 -31.07 -9.43
C ASP A 563 38.80 -32.03 -10.61
N THR A 564 39.67 -33.01 -10.71
CA THR A 564 39.93 -33.91 -11.86
C THR A 564 38.82 -34.92 -12.14
N ARG A 565 37.57 -34.67 -11.78
CA ARG A 565 36.42 -35.54 -12.09
C ARG A 565 35.23 -34.77 -12.66
N GLY A 566 35.23 -34.53 -13.95
CA GLY A 566 34.21 -33.85 -14.75
C GLY A 566 32.74 -34.27 -14.55
N LYS A 567 32.15 -33.94 -13.42
CA LYS A 567 30.69 -33.97 -13.22
C LYS A 567 30.18 -32.63 -12.72
N LYS A 568 29.52 -31.90 -13.61
CA LYS A 568 28.80 -30.64 -13.29
C LYS A 568 27.63 -30.97 -12.38
N LYS A 569 27.63 -30.43 -11.17
CA LYS A 569 26.48 -30.41 -10.29
C LYS A 569 25.79 -29.03 -10.43
N VAL A 570 24.68 -28.99 -11.11
CA VAL A 570 23.83 -27.78 -11.20
C VAL A 570 22.89 -27.82 -10.01
N GLU A 571 23.08 -26.93 -9.07
CA GLU A 571 22.18 -26.75 -7.93
C GLU A 571 21.23 -25.61 -8.25
N MET A 572 19.96 -25.94 -8.48
CA MET A 572 18.89 -24.94 -8.67
C MET A 572 18.38 -24.48 -7.30
N VAL A 573 18.58 -23.22 -6.98
CA VAL A 573 17.92 -22.59 -5.84
C VAL A 573 16.62 -21.95 -6.33
N ARG A 574 15.49 -22.51 -5.91
CA ARG A 574 14.18 -21.86 -6.03
C ARG A 574 14.05 -20.85 -4.91
N VAL A 575 13.89 -19.57 -5.25
CA VAL A 575 13.59 -18.48 -4.31
C VAL A 575 12.11 -18.50 -3.93
#